data_879adf7226d34c96769b3e20fc8fbdd3
#
_entry.id   879adf7226d34c96769b3e20fc8fbdd3
#
_cell.length_a   1.000
_cell.length_b   1.000
_cell.length_c   1.000
_cell.angle_alpha   90.00
_cell.angle_beta   90.00
_cell.angle_gamma   90.00
#
_symmetry.space_group_name_H-M   'P 1'
#
loop_
_entity.id
_entity.type
_entity.pdbx_description
1 polymer ?
#
loop_
_entity_poly.entity_id
_entity_poly.type
_entity_poly.pdbx_seq_one_letter_code
_entity_poly.pdbx_strand_id
1 'polypeptide(L)'
;HTANRRQRQMCIRDRLLRLAKQYSKKIGLSFHVGSQCMHPISYAKGINDIGNIIKKTKIIPDYINVGGGFPAIYPDLIPQALDSYFNEIKKSLENLKLEKLPEIICEPGRALVAESGSTIVKVNLRKKQKLYINDGTYGTLFDAGTPNIVFPSKMIKENSNKIISKKLTAFDFFGPTCDSMDYMKGPFLLPNNIKENDYIELGQLGAYGLTFRTQFNGFYSDEIYEVEDQPILTMYGKDINKATLVA
;
A
#
# COMPACT_ATOMS: atom_id res chain seq x y z
N HIS A 1 -28.75 -6.79 -13.95
CA HIS A 1 -28.69 -6.15 -12.59
C HIS A 1 -27.57 -5.09 -12.45
N THR A 2 -26.40 -5.29 -13.02
CA THR A 2 -25.26 -4.36 -12.89
C THR A 2 -25.43 -3.03 -13.65
N ALA A 3 -26.01 -3.06 -14.85
CA ALA A 3 -26.25 -1.86 -15.66
C ALA A 3 -27.24 -0.90 -14.98
N ASN A 4 -28.33 -1.41 -14.45
CA ASN A 4 -29.33 -0.61 -13.72
C ASN A 4 -28.77 0.00 -12.43
N ARG A 5 -27.85 -0.69 -11.75
CA ARG A 5 -27.19 -0.20 -10.54
C ARG A 5 -26.24 0.97 -10.86
N ARG A 6 -25.43 0.85 -11.91
CA ARG A 6 -24.54 1.93 -12.40
C ARG A 6 -25.35 3.15 -12.84
N GLN A 7 -26.42 2.97 -13.60
CA GLN A 7 -27.27 4.08 -14.05
C GLN A 7 -27.93 4.79 -12.88
N ARG A 8 -28.42 4.07 -11.87
CA ARG A 8 -28.97 4.67 -10.64
C ARG A 8 -27.93 5.46 -9.86
N GLN A 9 -26.70 4.94 -9.70
CA GLN A 9 -25.61 5.65 -9.03
C GLN A 9 -25.19 6.92 -9.77
N MET A 10 -25.20 6.91 -11.10
CA MET A 10 -24.93 8.12 -11.91
C MET A 10 -25.99 9.19 -11.70
N CYS A 11 -27.29 8.84 -11.71
CA CYS A 11 -28.36 9.78 -11.44
C CYS A 11 -28.29 10.40 -10.05
N ILE A 12 -27.90 9.63 -9.04
CA ILE A 12 -27.72 10.11 -7.67
C ILE A 12 -26.57 11.14 -7.62
N ARG A 13 -25.44 10.84 -8.23
CA ARG A 13 -24.27 11.74 -8.29
C ARG A 13 -24.61 13.07 -8.97
N ASP A 14 -25.28 13.04 -10.10
CA ASP A 14 -25.69 14.23 -10.83
C ASP A 14 -26.61 15.11 -9.98
N ARG A 15 -27.58 14.51 -9.29
CA ARG A 15 -28.50 15.21 -8.40
C ARG A 15 -27.76 15.84 -7.21
N LEU A 16 -26.86 15.08 -6.57
CA LEU A 16 -26.07 15.57 -5.43
C LEU A 16 -25.16 16.72 -5.83
N LEU A 17 -24.51 16.65 -7.00
CA LEU A 17 -23.66 17.73 -7.48
C LEU A 17 -24.45 19.03 -7.71
N ARG A 18 -25.65 18.95 -8.32
CA ARG A 18 -26.54 20.10 -8.51
C ARG A 18 -26.98 20.68 -7.16
N LEU A 19 -27.32 19.82 -6.20
CA LEU A 19 -27.72 20.24 -4.87
C LEU A 19 -26.56 20.92 -4.13
N ALA A 20 -25.37 20.30 -4.13
CA ALA A 20 -24.17 20.85 -3.52
C ALA A 20 -23.85 22.25 -4.06
N LYS A 21 -24.01 22.49 -5.38
CA LYS A 21 -23.78 23.79 -6.00
C LYS A 21 -24.70 24.87 -5.49
N GLN A 22 -25.90 24.51 -5.03
CA GLN A 22 -26.84 25.51 -4.47
C GLN A 22 -26.45 25.95 -3.06
N TYR A 23 -25.80 25.06 -2.28
CA TYR A 23 -25.52 25.32 -0.85
C TYR A 23 -24.03 25.57 -0.56
N SER A 24 -23.14 25.45 -1.55
CA SER A 24 -21.70 25.60 -1.35
C SER A 24 -21.10 26.61 -2.30
N LYS A 25 -20.19 27.46 -1.77
CA LYS A 25 -19.42 28.41 -2.59
C LYS A 25 -18.44 27.70 -3.52
N LYS A 26 -17.86 26.61 -3.07
CA LYS A 26 -16.92 25.77 -3.83
C LYS A 26 -17.35 24.31 -3.72
N ILE A 27 -17.17 23.58 -4.80
CA ILE A 27 -17.49 22.15 -4.88
C ILE A 27 -16.35 21.36 -5.50
N GLY A 28 -16.21 20.10 -5.10
CA GLY A 28 -15.22 19.18 -5.65
C GLY A 28 -15.85 17.86 -6.03
N LEU A 29 -15.16 17.14 -6.91
CA LEU A 29 -15.44 15.75 -7.22
C LEU A 29 -14.21 14.91 -6.84
N SER A 30 -14.44 13.82 -6.14
CA SER A 30 -13.38 12.92 -5.69
C SER A 30 -13.64 11.50 -6.16
N PHE A 31 -12.55 10.76 -6.40
CA PHE A 31 -12.58 9.32 -6.58
C PHE A 31 -11.35 8.69 -5.90
N HIS A 32 -11.37 7.37 -5.75
CA HIS A 32 -10.25 6.62 -5.24
C HIS A 32 -10.09 5.34 -6.08
N VAL A 33 -8.89 5.08 -6.59
CA VAL A 33 -8.61 3.95 -7.49
C VAL A 33 -8.39 2.62 -6.78
N GLY A 34 -8.33 2.63 -5.46
CA GLY A 34 -7.96 1.48 -4.62
C GLY A 34 -6.51 1.56 -4.15
N SER A 35 -6.22 0.92 -3.01
CA SER A 35 -4.87 0.86 -2.44
C SER A 35 -3.92 0.09 -3.35
N GLN A 36 -2.63 0.46 -3.36
CA GLN A 36 -1.57 -0.19 -4.14
C GLN A 36 -1.93 -0.30 -5.64
N CYS A 37 -2.32 0.81 -6.25
CA CYS A 37 -2.72 0.85 -7.65
C CYS A 37 -1.50 0.70 -8.57
N MET A 38 -1.32 -0.47 -9.16
CA MET A 38 -0.15 -0.80 -9.98
C MET A 38 -0.19 -0.18 -11.39
N HIS A 39 -1.34 0.33 -11.84
CA HIS A 39 -1.52 0.80 -13.22
C HIS A 39 -2.01 2.25 -13.29
N PRO A 40 -1.21 3.20 -13.82
CA PRO A 40 -1.59 4.61 -13.97
C PRO A 40 -2.92 4.83 -14.69
N ILE A 41 -3.25 3.97 -15.66
CA ILE A 41 -4.50 4.04 -16.43
C ILE A 41 -5.79 4.01 -15.58
N SER A 42 -5.69 3.54 -14.33
CA SER A 42 -6.82 3.54 -13.40
C SER A 42 -7.26 4.97 -13.05
N TYR A 43 -6.32 5.91 -12.95
CA TYR A 43 -6.62 7.32 -12.74
C TYR A 43 -7.30 7.94 -13.96
N ALA A 44 -6.87 7.59 -15.18
CA ALA A 44 -7.54 8.03 -16.41
C ALA A 44 -9.02 7.62 -16.44
N LYS A 45 -9.34 6.38 -15.99
CA LYS A 45 -10.74 5.92 -15.88
C LYS A 45 -11.54 6.79 -14.92
N GLY A 46 -11.00 7.09 -13.73
CA GLY A 46 -11.64 7.94 -12.74
C GLY A 46 -11.88 9.37 -13.26
N ILE A 47 -10.88 9.94 -13.94
CA ILE A 47 -10.98 11.27 -14.54
C ILE A 47 -12.02 11.29 -15.67
N ASN A 48 -12.06 10.25 -16.51
CA ASN A 48 -13.08 10.12 -17.55
C ASN A 48 -14.50 10.03 -16.96
N ASP A 49 -14.67 9.32 -15.85
CA ASP A 49 -15.97 9.28 -15.13
C ASP A 49 -16.38 10.67 -14.64
N ILE A 50 -15.44 11.46 -14.11
CA ILE A 50 -15.67 12.88 -13.74
C ILE A 50 -16.06 13.69 -14.99
N GLY A 51 -15.34 13.53 -16.11
CA GLY A 51 -15.65 14.18 -17.37
C GLY A 51 -17.08 13.89 -17.84
N ASN A 52 -17.56 12.66 -17.69
CA ASN A 52 -18.93 12.29 -18.00
C ASN A 52 -19.96 13.00 -17.10
N ILE A 53 -19.66 13.15 -15.81
CA ILE A 53 -20.50 13.89 -14.87
C ILE A 53 -20.56 15.37 -15.29
N ILE A 54 -19.42 16.01 -15.57
CA ILE A 54 -19.35 17.40 -16.02
C ILE A 54 -20.16 17.62 -17.29
N LYS A 55 -19.98 16.78 -18.32
CA LYS A 55 -20.73 16.84 -19.60
C LYS A 55 -22.24 16.77 -19.37
N LYS A 56 -22.69 15.90 -18.47
CA LYS A 56 -24.10 15.68 -18.19
C LYS A 56 -24.74 16.76 -17.34
N THR A 57 -24.02 17.26 -16.34
CA THR A 57 -24.54 18.26 -15.41
C THR A 57 -24.32 19.70 -15.89
N LYS A 58 -23.35 19.90 -16.77
CA LYS A 58 -22.82 21.22 -17.19
C LYS A 58 -22.22 22.02 -16.04
N ILE A 59 -21.80 21.33 -14.97
CA ILE A 59 -21.17 21.93 -13.79
C ILE A 59 -19.69 21.54 -13.81
N ILE A 60 -18.80 22.52 -13.91
CA ILE A 60 -17.37 22.35 -13.72
C ILE A 60 -17.10 22.51 -12.22
N PRO A 61 -16.51 21.51 -11.54
CA PRO A 61 -16.17 21.64 -10.12
C PRO A 61 -14.98 22.58 -9.94
N ASP A 62 -14.83 23.14 -8.73
CA ASP A 62 -13.65 23.95 -8.37
C ASP A 62 -12.43 23.08 -8.12
N TYR A 63 -12.64 21.83 -7.64
CA TYR A 63 -11.61 20.86 -7.33
C TYR A 63 -11.89 19.49 -7.96
N ILE A 64 -10.83 18.81 -8.40
CA ILE A 64 -10.85 17.37 -8.68
C ILE A 64 -9.82 16.72 -7.75
N ASN A 65 -10.30 15.86 -6.84
CA ASN A 65 -9.45 15.06 -5.98
C ASN A 65 -9.34 13.66 -6.59
N VAL A 66 -8.15 13.33 -7.07
CA VAL A 66 -7.86 12.01 -7.66
C VAL A 66 -7.65 10.91 -6.61
N GLY A 67 -7.76 11.26 -5.33
CA GLY A 67 -7.65 10.35 -4.20
C GLY A 67 -6.25 9.85 -3.96
N GLY A 68 -6.19 8.75 -3.24
CA GLY A 68 -4.96 8.02 -2.97
C GLY A 68 -4.78 6.82 -3.89
N GLY A 69 -4.14 5.79 -3.36
CA GLY A 69 -3.85 4.56 -4.09
C GLY A 69 -2.50 4.52 -4.77
N PHE A 70 -1.71 5.61 -4.70
CA PHE A 70 -0.33 5.64 -5.20
C PHE A 70 0.48 4.52 -4.52
N PRO A 71 1.15 3.65 -5.32
CA PRO A 71 1.75 2.45 -4.79
C PRO A 71 3.11 2.70 -4.14
N ALA A 72 3.50 1.79 -3.24
CA ALA A 72 4.88 1.61 -2.81
C ALA A 72 5.46 0.33 -3.46
N ILE A 73 6.78 0.19 -3.40
CA ILE A 73 7.48 -0.99 -3.89
C ILE A 73 7.45 -2.11 -2.85
N TYR A 74 7.18 -3.33 -3.31
CA TYR A 74 7.32 -4.57 -2.54
C TYR A 74 8.03 -5.62 -3.40
N PRO A 75 8.61 -6.70 -2.84
CA PRO A 75 9.40 -7.67 -3.60
C PRO A 75 8.75 -8.18 -4.88
N ASP A 76 7.45 -8.47 -4.85
CA ASP A 76 6.70 -9.01 -5.99
C ASP A 76 5.76 -7.97 -6.65
N LEU A 77 5.80 -6.71 -6.18
CA LEU A 77 4.93 -5.64 -6.63
C LEU A 77 5.77 -4.39 -6.95
N ILE A 78 6.38 -4.39 -8.13
CA ILE A 78 7.20 -3.27 -8.60
C ILE A 78 6.33 -2.33 -9.44
N PRO A 79 5.93 -1.16 -8.91
CA PRO A 79 5.13 -0.19 -9.65
C PRO A 79 5.97 0.55 -10.68
N GLN A 80 5.29 1.26 -11.58
CA GLN A 80 5.94 2.28 -12.39
C GLN A 80 6.39 3.46 -11.50
N ALA A 81 7.33 4.27 -12.00
CA ALA A 81 7.72 5.50 -11.32
C ALA A 81 6.51 6.43 -11.12
N LEU A 82 6.47 7.16 -10.01
CA LEU A 82 5.35 8.06 -9.68
C LEU A 82 5.09 9.10 -10.78
N ASP A 83 6.11 9.54 -11.50
CA ASP A 83 5.97 10.42 -12.65
C ASP A 83 5.03 9.86 -13.73
N SER A 84 5.00 8.55 -13.92
CA SER A 84 4.08 7.90 -14.86
C SER A 84 2.62 8.10 -14.45
N TYR A 85 2.33 8.08 -13.16
CA TYR A 85 1.00 8.33 -12.60
C TYR A 85 0.60 9.79 -12.78
N PHE A 86 1.48 10.73 -12.44
CA PHE A 86 1.20 12.17 -12.58
C PHE A 86 1.07 12.58 -14.03
N ASN A 87 1.87 12.03 -14.92
CA ASN A 87 1.77 12.28 -16.37
C ASN A 87 0.43 11.76 -16.93
N GLU A 88 -0.01 10.57 -16.52
CA GLU A 88 -1.31 10.02 -16.95
C GLU A 88 -2.48 10.85 -16.40
N ILE A 89 -2.40 11.32 -15.16
CA ILE A 89 -3.39 12.22 -14.56
C ILE A 89 -3.46 13.53 -15.36
N LYS A 90 -2.32 14.20 -15.60
CA LYS A 90 -2.26 15.46 -16.37
C LYS A 90 -2.85 15.28 -17.77
N LYS A 91 -2.38 14.29 -18.52
CA LYS A 91 -2.87 13.96 -19.86
C LYS A 91 -4.38 13.72 -19.89
N SER A 92 -4.88 12.98 -18.91
CA SER A 92 -6.32 12.68 -18.81
C SER A 92 -7.15 13.91 -18.53
N LEU A 93 -6.66 14.83 -17.69
CA LEU A 93 -7.32 16.11 -17.42
C LEU A 93 -7.35 17.04 -18.65
N GLU A 94 -6.23 17.14 -19.37
CA GLU A 94 -6.14 17.91 -20.62
C GLU A 94 -7.13 17.39 -21.67
N ASN A 95 -7.31 16.07 -21.75
CA ASN A 95 -8.27 15.44 -22.66
C ASN A 95 -9.73 15.77 -22.35
N LEU A 96 -10.07 16.25 -21.15
CA LEU A 96 -11.41 16.71 -20.83
C LEU A 96 -11.81 18.00 -21.58
N LYS A 97 -10.83 18.77 -22.04
CA LYS A 97 -11.00 20.03 -22.80
C LYS A 97 -11.97 20.99 -22.11
N LEU A 98 -11.78 21.18 -20.81
CA LEU A 98 -12.62 22.07 -19.99
C LEU A 98 -12.21 23.54 -20.24
N GLU A 99 -13.19 24.44 -20.26
CA GLU A 99 -12.96 25.90 -20.39
C GLU A 99 -12.10 26.45 -19.25
N LYS A 100 -12.25 25.88 -18.04
CA LYS A 100 -11.45 26.18 -16.87
C LYS A 100 -11.02 24.86 -16.22
N LEU A 101 -9.72 24.69 -16.00
CA LEU A 101 -9.21 23.53 -15.26
C LEU A 101 -9.49 23.69 -13.77
N PRO A 102 -10.09 22.67 -13.12
CA PRO A 102 -10.20 22.62 -11.67
C PRO A 102 -8.84 22.54 -11.00
N GLU A 103 -8.76 22.93 -9.75
CA GLU A 103 -7.59 22.65 -8.89
C GLU A 103 -7.51 21.14 -8.62
N ILE A 104 -6.30 20.57 -8.75
CA ILE A 104 -6.09 19.13 -8.60
C ILE A 104 -5.53 18.83 -7.23
N ILE A 105 -6.18 17.89 -6.54
CA ILE A 105 -5.78 17.40 -5.23
C ILE A 105 -5.49 15.91 -5.34
N CYS A 106 -4.51 15.42 -4.60
CA CYS A 106 -4.23 13.99 -4.42
C CYS A 106 -3.98 13.69 -2.93
N GLU A 107 -4.19 12.42 -2.55
CA GLU A 107 -4.07 11.93 -1.18
C GLU A 107 -3.11 10.72 -1.11
N PRO A 108 -1.83 10.88 -1.50
CA PRO A 108 -0.87 9.80 -1.41
C PRO A 108 -0.59 9.47 0.07
N GLY A 109 -0.86 8.23 0.46
CA GLY A 109 -0.52 7.71 1.78
C GLY A 109 0.64 6.74 1.69
N ARG A 110 0.36 5.50 1.28
CA ARG A 110 1.34 4.40 1.19
C ARG A 110 2.63 4.82 0.47
N ALA A 111 2.53 5.45 -0.67
CA ALA A 111 3.70 5.89 -1.45
C ALA A 111 4.66 6.80 -0.66
N LEU A 112 4.16 7.60 0.28
CA LEU A 112 4.99 8.54 1.05
C LEU A 112 5.61 7.92 2.29
N VAL A 113 4.91 6.97 2.95
CA VAL A 113 5.29 6.54 4.29
C VAL A 113 5.61 5.05 4.41
N ALA A 114 5.43 4.23 3.37
CA ALA A 114 5.70 2.80 3.48
C ALA A 114 7.14 2.51 3.93
N GLU A 115 8.12 3.21 3.38
CA GLU A 115 9.53 3.02 3.66
C GLU A 115 9.98 3.52 5.03
N SER A 116 9.15 4.30 5.74
CA SER A 116 9.52 4.93 7.01
C SER A 116 9.38 4.00 8.22
N GLY A 117 8.99 2.75 8.04
CA GLY A 117 8.82 1.84 9.18
C GLY A 117 9.11 0.40 8.84
N SER A 118 9.65 -0.30 9.84
CA SER A 118 9.84 -1.74 9.83
C SER A 118 9.36 -2.36 11.14
N THR A 119 9.11 -3.66 11.12
CA THR A 119 8.82 -4.44 12.32
C THR A 119 9.89 -5.51 12.51
N ILE A 120 10.38 -5.65 13.72
CA ILE A 120 11.28 -6.72 14.10
C ILE A 120 10.48 -7.84 14.77
N VAL A 121 10.52 -9.02 14.18
CA VAL A 121 9.84 -10.19 14.71
C VAL A 121 10.83 -11.27 15.12
N LYS A 122 10.46 -12.06 16.14
CA LYS A 122 11.23 -13.21 16.62
C LYS A 122 10.66 -14.49 16.05
N VAL A 123 11.52 -15.38 15.61
CA VAL A 123 11.16 -16.76 15.23
C VAL A 123 10.99 -17.60 16.49
N ASN A 124 9.76 -17.98 16.78
CA ASN A 124 9.42 -18.84 17.93
C ASN A 124 9.60 -20.32 17.61
N LEU A 125 9.30 -20.74 16.36
CA LEU A 125 9.41 -22.13 15.93
C LEU A 125 9.66 -22.18 14.43
N ARG A 126 10.46 -23.14 13.98
CA ARG A 126 10.63 -23.47 12.57
C ARG A 126 10.19 -24.90 12.27
N LYS A 127 9.31 -25.06 11.26
CA LYS A 127 8.92 -26.37 10.70
C LYS A 127 9.13 -26.37 9.18
N LYS A 128 10.27 -26.90 8.73
CA LYS A 128 10.67 -26.87 7.31
C LYS A 128 10.73 -25.43 6.77
N GLN A 129 9.88 -25.05 5.80
CA GLN A 129 9.72 -23.70 5.23
C GLN A 129 8.62 -22.85 5.92
N LYS A 130 8.21 -23.21 7.12
CA LYS A 130 7.22 -22.48 7.90
C LYS A 130 7.89 -21.89 9.13
N LEU A 131 7.74 -20.57 9.33
CA LEU A 131 8.21 -19.87 10.50
C LEU A 131 7.02 -19.37 11.32
N TYR A 132 7.01 -19.70 12.60
CA TYR A 132 6.05 -19.18 13.56
C TYR A 132 6.71 -18.01 14.27
N ILE A 133 6.12 -16.84 14.17
CA ILE A 133 6.68 -15.57 14.63
C ILE A 133 5.77 -14.94 15.68
N ASN A 134 6.30 -13.97 16.41
CA ASN A 134 5.59 -13.31 17.52
C ASN A 134 4.70 -12.13 17.10
N ASP A 135 4.55 -11.89 15.79
CA ASP A 135 3.61 -10.91 15.23
C ASP A 135 2.88 -11.56 14.02
N GLY A 136 1.80 -10.94 13.54
CA GLY A 136 0.99 -11.54 12.49
C GLY A 136 -0.04 -10.58 11.90
N THR A 137 -1.05 -11.15 11.27
CA THR A 137 -2.11 -10.41 10.57
C THR A 137 -2.98 -9.57 11.50
N TYR A 138 -3.06 -9.91 12.76
CA TYR A 138 -3.76 -9.13 13.79
C TYR A 138 -2.86 -8.06 14.43
N GLY A 139 -1.56 -8.15 14.19
CA GLY A 139 -0.55 -7.19 14.59
C GLY A 139 -0.18 -6.24 13.43
N THR A 140 1.11 -6.04 13.23
CA THR A 140 1.60 -5.09 12.22
C THR A 140 1.56 -5.64 10.78
N LEU A 141 1.32 -6.94 10.58
CA LEU A 141 1.44 -7.64 9.28
C LEU A 141 0.09 -7.88 8.60
N PHE A 142 -0.92 -7.03 8.84
CA PHE A 142 -2.25 -7.15 8.26
C PHE A 142 -2.23 -7.34 6.73
N ASP A 143 -1.45 -6.53 6.03
CA ASP A 143 -1.38 -6.56 4.56
C ASP A 143 -0.69 -7.84 4.01
N ALA A 144 0.07 -8.56 4.83
CA ALA A 144 0.63 -9.86 4.45
C ALA A 144 -0.39 -11.01 4.50
N GLY A 145 -1.50 -10.81 5.21
CA GLY A 145 -2.61 -11.75 5.29
C GLY A 145 -3.54 -11.69 4.06
N THR A 146 -4.73 -11.11 4.24
CA THR A 146 -5.76 -11.04 3.18
C THR A 146 -5.30 -10.34 1.90
N PRO A 147 -4.64 -9.17 1.94
CA PRO A 147 -4.06 -8.54 0.74
C PRO A 147 -2.91 -9.33 0.13
N ASN A 148 -2.28 -10.23 0.89
CA ASN A 148 -1.19 -11.11 0.46
C ASN A 148 0.03 -10.34 -0.08
N ILE A 149 0.39 -9.22 0.56
CA ILE A 149 1.60 -8.48 0.24
C ILE A 149 2.81 -9.16 0.87
N VAL A 150 3.82 -9.47 0.08
CA VAL A 150 5.10 -9.97 0.59
C VAL A 150 5.97 -8.77 0.97
N PHE A 151 6.30 -8.64 2.25
CA PHE A 151 7.17 -7.57 2.75
C PHE A 151 8.65 -7.92 2.50
N PRO A 152 9.51 -6.92 2.20
CA PRO A 152 10.95 -7.15 2.17
C PRO A 152 11.42 -7.58 3.55
N SER A 153 12.19 -8.67 3.61
CA SER A 153 12.57 -9.31 4.85
C SER A 153 14.07 -9.54 4.93
N LYS A 154 14.64 -9.27 6.10
CA LYS A 154 16.07 -9.38 6.38
C LYS A 154 16.27 -10.05 7.74
N MET A 155 17.13 -11.08 7.79
CA MET A 155 17.53 -11.67 9.05
C MET A 155 18.49 -10.75 9.78
N ILE A 156 18.23 -10.46 11.05
CA ILE A 156 19.09 -9.64 11.91
C ILE A 156 20.14 -10.53 12.58
N LYS A 157 21.38 -10.06 12.61
CA LYS A 157 22.45 -10.70 13.38
C LYS A 157 22.38 -10.25 14.84
N GLU A 158 22.09 -11.15 15.73
CA GLU A 158 22.17 -10.89 17.16
C GLU A 158 23.63 -10.70 17.64
N ASN A 159 24.57 -11.46 17.03
CA ASN A 159 25.99 -11.42 17.36
C ASN A 159 26.85 -11.40 16.09
N SER A 160 27.98 -10.69 16.13
CA SER A 160 28.97 -10.60 15.04
C SER A 160 29.50 -11.96 14.56
N ASN A 161 29.52 -12.96 15.44
CA ASN A 161 30.02 -14.31 15.16
C ASN A 161 29.01 -15.21 14.44
N LYS A 162 27.76 -14.81 14.26
CA LYS A 162 26.75 -15.62 13.58
C LYS A 162 26.97 -15.60 12.07
N ILE A 163 27.23 -16.77 11.49
CA ILE A 163 27.35 -16.93 10.05
C ILE A 163 25.92 -16.98 9.45
N ILE A 164 25.60 -15.99 8.63
CA ILE A 164 24.37 -15.98 7.84
C ILE A 164 24.63 -16.68 6.50
N SER A 165 23.82 -17.68 6.17
CA SER A 165 23.91 -18.37 4.88
C SER A 165 23.57 -17.42 3.73
N LYS A 166 24.37 -17.46 2.67
CA LYS A 166 24.06 -16.77 1.41
C LYS A 166 22.93 -17.44 0.61
N LYS A 167 22.62 -18.71 0.91
CA LYS A 167 21.54 -19.44 0.25
C LYS A 167 20.21 -19.03 0.86
N LEU A 168 19.36 -18.38 0.06
CA LEU A 168 18.00 -18.00 0.45
C LEU A 168 17.02 -19.15 0.22
N THR A 169 16.01 -19.20 1.06
CA THR A 169 14.88 -20.13 0.98
C THR A 169 13.59 -19.35 1.18
N ALA A 170 12.57 -19.70 0.45
CA ALA A 170 11.24 -19.13 0.61
C ALA A 170 10.55 -19.72 1.84
N PHE A 171 9.97 -18.85 2.66
CA PHE A 171 9.22 -19.20 3.86
C PHE A 171 7.81 -18.63 3.81
N ASP A 172 6.89 -19.35 4.46
CA ASP A 172 5.60 -18.83 4.90
C ASP A 172 5.68 -18.47 6.38
N PHE A 173 4.90 -17.47 6.82
CA PHE A 173 4.82 -17.08 8.22
C PHE A 173 3.46 -17.43 8.82
N PHE A 174 3.49 -17.78 10.09
CA PHE A 174 2.34 -18.00 10.96
C PHE A 174 2.47 -17.06 12.16
N GLY A 175 1.44 -16.26 12.41
CA GLY A 175 1.39 -15.39 13.57
C GLY A 175 1.11 -16.15 14.88
N PRO A 176 1.08 -15.41 16.00
CA PRO A 176 0.98 -16.01 17.32
C PRO A 176 -0.44 -16.40 17.72
N THR A 177 -1.46 -15.96 17.01
CA THR A 177 -2.85 -16.18 17.42
C THR A 177 -3.34 -17.60 17.11
N CYS A 178 -4.45 -18.01 17.71
CA CYS A 178 -5.09 -19.29 17.43
C CYS A 178 -5.94 -19.30 16.15
N ASP A 179 -6.10 -18.14 15.48
CA ASP A 179 -6.91 -18.03 14.28
C ASP A 179 -6.14 -18.51 13.05
N SER A 180 -6.78 -19.34 12.23
CA SER A 180 -6.23 -19.82 10.96
C SER A 180 -5.99 -18.70 9.94
N MET A 181 -6.61 -17.54 10.10
CA MET A 181 -6.38 -16.33 9.30
C MET A 181 -5.03 -15.68 9.61
N ASP A 182 -4.39 -16.04 10.72
CA ASP A 182 -3.06 -15.53 11.09
C ASP A 182 -1.93 -16.26 10.36
N TYR A 183 -2.12 -16.35 9.05
CA TYR A 183 -1.23 -16.98 8.09
C TYR A 183 -0.86 -15.99 6.97
N MET A 184 0.42 -15.88 6.72
CA MET A 184 1.00 -14.98 5.72
C MET A 184 1.76 -15.83 4.70
N LYS A 185 1.19 -15.94 3.51
CA LYS A 185 1.77 -16.70 2.42
C LYS A 185 2.96 -15.96 1.85
N GLY A 186 4.13 -16.63 1.85
CA GLY A 186 5.34 -16.13 1.20
C GLY A 186 5.22 -16.01 -0.33
N PRO A 187 6.36 -15.80 -0.99
CA PRO A 187 7.71 -16.20 -0.56
C PRO A 187 8.48 -15.13 0.24
N PHE A 188 8.60 -15.27 1.54
CA PHE A 188 9.56 -14.47 2.32
C PHE A 188 10.95 -15.08 2.17
N LEU A 189 11.85 -14.40 1.45
CA LEU A 189 13.18 -14.92 1.13
C LEU A 189 14.15 -14.63 2.28
N LEU A 190 14.56 -15.68 2.99
CA LEU A 190 15.44 -15.59 4.14
C LEU A 190 16.56 -16.64 4.05
N PRO A 191 17.69 -16.43 4.76
CA PRO A 191 18.76 -17.38 4.83
C PRO A 191 18.27 -18.78 5.25
N ASN A 192 18.71 -19.82 4.55
CA ASN A 192 18.24 -21.19 4.79
C ASN A 192 18.59 -21.73 6.20
N ASN A 193 19.54 -21.11 6.88
CA ASN A 193 19.97 -21.45 8.24
C ASN A 193 19.27 -20.67 9.35
N ILE A 194 18.23 -19.88 9.00
CA ILE A 194 17.39 -19.24 10.02
C ILE A 194 16.76 -20.29 10.94
N LYS A 195 16.71 -20.02 12.22
CA LYS A 195 16.22 -20.94 13.25
C LYS A 195 15.47 -20.23 14.36
N GLU A 196 14.97 -20.99 15.29
CA GLU A 196 14.33 -20.51 16.52
C GLU A 196 15.23 -19.53 17.26
N ASN A 197 14.62 -18.50 17.83
CA ASN A 197 15.23 -17.34 18.49
C ASN A 197 15.99 -16.38 17.56
N ASP A 198 15.95 -16.56 16.27
CA ASP A 198 16.44 -15.56 15.33
C ASP A 198 15.42 -14.42 15.17
N TYR A 199 15.92 -13.26 14.75
CA TYR A 199 15.11 -12.08 14.49
C TYR A 199 15.07 -11.77 12.99
N ILE A 200 13.93 -11.28 12.55
CA ILE A 200 13.67 -10.86 11.18
C ILE A 200 13.18 -9.43 11.21
N GLU A 201 13.79 -8.56 10.44
CA GLU A 201 13.27 -7.26 10.10
C GLU A 201 12.37 -7.39 8.86
N LEU A 202 11.16 -6.84 8.95
CA LEU A 202 10.20 -6.73 7.85
C LEU A 202 10.01 -5.24 7.56
N GLY A 203 10.45 -4.79 6.40
CA GLY A 203 10.36 -3.38 5.99
C GLY A 203 9.03 -3.03 5.32
N GLN A 204 8.91 -1.77 4.87
CA GLN A 204 7.72 -1.24 4.17
C GLN A 204 6.44 -1.23 5.02
N LEU A 205 6.57 -1.10 6.34
CA LEU A 205 5.45 -1.11 7.31
C LEU A 205 5.12 0.27 7.87
N GLY A 206 5.70 1.35 7.34
CA GLY A 206 5.30 2.72 7.69
C GLY A 206 3.87 3.06 7.29
N ALA A 207 3.33 2.36 6.29
CA ALA A 207 1.92 2.45 5.92
C ALA A 207 1.17 1.22 6.42
N TYR A 208 0.06 1.44 7.16
CA TYR A 208 -0.89 0.43 7.62
C TYR A 208 -0.34 -0.62 8.61
N GLY A 209 0.94 -0.61 8.94
CA GLY A 209 1.51 -1.49 9.96
C GLY A 209 0.88 -1.21 11.35
N LEU A 210 1.15 -0.04 11.91
CA LEU A 210 0.65 0.31 13.24
C LEU A 210 -0.85 0.57 13.29
N THR A 211 -1.45 1.10 12.22
CA THR A 211 -2.85 1.54 12.22
C THR A 211 -3.87 0.41 12.17
N PHE A 212 -3.52 -0.75 11.66
CA PHE A 212 -4.40 -1.92 11.60
C PHE A 212 -4.17 -2.94 12.70
N ARG A 213 -3.12 -2.79 13.50
CA ARG A 213 -2.87 -3.72 14.60
C ARG A 213 -3.98 -3.69 15.64
N THR A 214 -4.23 -4.84 16.24
CA THR A 214 -5.24 -5.05 17.26
C THR A 214 -4.60 -5.60 18.53
N GLN A 215 -5.40 -5.72 19.61
CA GLN A 215 -5.00 -6.41 20.83
C GLN A 215 -5.57 -7.83 20.91
N PHE A 216 -5.91 -8.41 19.77
CA PHE A 216 -6.50 -9.75 19.73
C PHE A 216 -5.58 -10.79 20.37
N ASN A 217 -6.15 -11.63 21.23
CA ASN A 217 -5.44 -12.63 22.05
C ASN A 217 -4.31 -12.09 22.94
N GLY A 218 -4.22 -10.77 23.16
CA GLY A 218 -3.19 -10.14 24.00
C GLY A 218 -1.81 -10.05 23.32
N PHE A 219 -1.68 -10.38 22.06
CA PHE A 219 -0.44 -10.20 21.29
C PHE A 219 -0.35 -8.76 20.78
N TYR A 220 0.33 -7.92 21.55
CA TYR A 220 0.43 -6.50 21.30
C TYR A 220 1.71 -5.92 21.94
N SER A 221 2.37 -5.00 21.27
CA SER A 221 3.51 -4.24 21.79
C SER A 221 3.40 -2.78 21.38
N ASP A 222 3.68 -1.88 22.30
CA ASP A 222 3.79 -0.43 22.08
C ASP A 222 5.24 0.03 21.93
N GLU A 223 6.20 -0.89 21.89
CA GLU A 223 7.60 -0.55 21.75
C GLU A 223 7.88 -0.03 20.34
N ILE A 224 8.27 1.23 20.25
CA ILE A 224 8.62 1.92 19.00
C ILE A 224 9.96 2.62 19.22
N TYR A 225 10.88 2.40 18.31
CA TYR A 225 12.20 3.00 18.33
C TYR A 225 12.43 3.82 17.05
N GLU A 226 12.98 5.02 17.20
CA GLU A 226 13.44 5.82 16.08
C GLU A 226 14.85 5.35 15.70
N VAL A 227 15.06 5.14 14.40
CA VAL A 227 16.34 4.68 13.84
C VAL A 227 16.69 5.51 12.61
N GLU A 228 17.98 5.61 12.30
CA GLU A 228 18.52 6.34 11.14
C GLU A 228 18.91 5.39 9.98
N ASP A 229 18.46 4.16 10.03
CA ASP A 229 18.79 3.13 9.05
C ASP A 229 18.11 3.39 7.69
N GLN A 230 18.76 2.93 6.64
CA GLN A 230 18.16 2.94 5.31
C GLN A 230 17.07 1.85 5.22
N PRO A 231 15.96 2.08 4.48
CA PRO A 231 14.93 1.07 4.29
C PRO A 231 15.51 -0.16 3.57
N ILE A 232 14.98 -1.35 3.88
CA ILE A 232 15.41 -2.61 3.22
C ILE A 232 15.20 -2.54 1.70
N LEU A 233 14.16 -1.86 1.26
CA LEU A 233 13.80 -1.67 -0.15
C LEU A 233 13.32 -0.24 -0.34
N THR A 234 13.75 0.42 -1.41
CA THR A 234 13.33 1.79 -1.72
C THR A 234 12.93 1.95 -3.17
N MET A 235 11.92 2.80 -3.41
CA MET A 235 11.58 3.30 -4.74
C MET A 235 12.08 4.73 -4.98
N TYR A 236 12.69 5.36 -3.98
CA TYR A 236 13.24 6.71 -4.04
C TYR A 236 14.76 6.65 -4.13
N GLY A 237 15.31 6.86 -5.31
CA GLY A 237 16.77 6.86 -5.49
C GLY A 237 17.18 7.09 -6.93
N LYS A 238 18.50 7.26 -7.16
CA LYS A 238 19.06 7.61 -8.48
C LYS A 238 18.87 6.50 -9.55
N ASP A 239 18.52 5.27 -9.15
CA ASP A 239 18.33 4.13 -10.06
C ASP A 239 17.04 3.36 -9.75
N ILE A 240 15.90 3.96 -10.09
CA ILE A 240 14.57 3.34 -9.95
C ILE A 240 14.44 2.00 -10.74
N ASN A 241 15.32 1.76 -11.71
CA ASN A 241 15.35 0.51 -12.49
C ASN A 241 16.14 -0.63 -11.84
N LYS A 242 16.76 -0.37 -10.69
CA LYS A 242 17.43 -1.38 -9.88
C LYS A 242 16.85 -1.30 -8.47
N ALA A 243 15.75 -1.99 -8.25
CA ALA A 243 15.32 -2.34 -6.89
C ALA A 243 16.47 -3.16 -6.25
N THR A 244 17.42 -2.47 -5.65
CA THR A 244 18.55 -3.10 -5.00
C THR A 244 18.12 -3.37 -3.57
N LEU A 245 17.97 -4.64 -3.22
CA LEU A 245 18.04 -5.05 -1.82
C LEU A 245 19.36 -4.49 -1.28
N VAL A 246 19.27 -3.47 -0.43
CA VAL A 246 20.43 -2.96 0.29
C VAL A 246 20.83 -4.07 1.26
N ALA A 247 21.94 -4.74 0.96
CA ALA A 247 22.45 -5.88 1.72
C ALA A 247 23.10 -5.43 3.04
#